data_42f09bcb5c0daaaef8aaa99a9309baa0
#
_entry.id   42f09bcb5c0daaaef8aaa99a9309baa0
#
_cell.length_a   1.000
_cell.length_b   1.000
_cell.length_c   1.000
_cell.angle_alpha   90.00
_cell.angle_beta   90.00
_cell.angle_gamma   90.00
#
_symmetry.space_group_name_H-M   'P 1'
#
loop_
_entity.id
_entity.type
_entity.pdbx_description
1 polymer ?
#
loop_
_entity_poly.entity_id
_entity_poly.type
_entity_poly.pdbx_seq_one_letter_code
_entity_poly.pdbx_strand_id
1 'polypeptide(L)'
;MTIRTILVDDETLAIQGMQLRLAAHGDIEIIDTCTNGREAIRSIKTHKPDLVFLDIQMPGFDGFSVIQGLMEVEPPLFVFVTAYDNHALRGFEAGAVDYLMKPVEEERLADSLASHFARTAR
;
A
#
# COMPACT_ATOMS: atom_id res chain seq x y z
N MET A 1 -9.23 15.29 -8.69
CA MET A 1 -9.03 13.84 -8.99
C MET A 1 -8.56 13.14 -7.73
N THR A 2 -9.20 12.04 -7.38
CA THR A 2 -8.84 11.28 -6.19
C THR A 2 -8.01 10.05 -6.55
N ILE A 3 -7.13 9.69 -5.64
CA ILE A 3 -6.32 8.46 -5.73
C ILE A 3 -7.01 7.43 -4.84
N ARG A 4 -7.64 6.44 -5.45
CA ARG A 4 -8.38 5.39 -4.73
C ARG A 4 -7.40 4.41 -4.13
N THR A 5 -7.43 4.27 -2.82
CA THR A 5 -6.37 3.64 -2.03
C THR A 5 -6.91 2.55 -1.12
N ILE A 6 -6.19 1.43 -1.05
CA ILE A 6 -6.47 0.35 -0.11
C ILE A 6 -5.28 0.22 0.84
N LEU A 7 -5.57 0.02 2.12
CA LEU A 7 -4.58 -0.23 3.16
C LEU A 7 -4.62 -1.69 3.58
N VAL A 8 -3.48 -2.37 3.58
CA VAL A 8 -3.37 -3.78 3.96
C VAL A 8 -2.33 -3.95 5.04
N ASP A 9 -2.76 -4.37 6.22
CA ASP A 9 -1.88 -4.65 7.36
C ASP A 9 -2.64 -5.52 8.35
N ASP A 10 -2.00 -6.53 8.92
CA ASP A 10 -2.64 -7.41 9.89
C ASP A 10 -2.84 -6.73 11.25
N GLU A 11 -2.17 -5.60 11.48
CA GLU A 11 -2.32 -4.83 12.70
C GLU A 11 -3.29 -3.67 12.52
N THR A 12 -4.41 -3.72 13.22
CA THR A 12 -5.44 -2.68 13.13
C THR A 12 -4.90 -1.30 13.52
N LEU A 13 -4.01 -1.23 14.51
CA LEU A 13 -3.41 0.03 14.91
C LEU A 13 -2.53 0.63 13.82
N ALA A 14 -1.85 -0.19 13.04
CA ALA A 14 -1.06 0.29 11.91
C ALA A 14 -1.95 0.88 10.81
N ILE A 15 -3.09 0.24 10.54
CA ILE A 15 -4.09 0.77 9.60
C ILE A 15 -4.61 2.12 10.07
N GLN A 16 -4.98 2.23 11.34
CA GLN A 16 -5.47 3.49 11.92
C GLN A 16 -4.43 4.60 11.85
N GLY A 17 -3.16 4.26 12.13
CA GLY A 17 -2.06 5.20 12.02
C GLY A 17 -1.88 5.74 10.59
N MET A 18 -1.99 4.87 9.59
CA MET A 18 -1.92 5.29 8.20
C MET A 18 -3.13 6.14 7.81
N GLN A 19 -4.33 5.78 8.26
CA GLN A 19 -5.52 6.58 8.02
C GLN A 19 -5.36 8.02 8.54
N LEU A 20 -4.81 8.17 9.74
CA LEU A 20 -4.56 9.48 10.33
C LEU A 20 -3.56 10.29 9.50
N ARG A 21 -2.47 9.65 9.07
CA ARG A 21 -1.45 10.33 8.25
C ARG A 21 -1.98 10.71 6.89
N LEU A 22 -2.75 9.84 6.25
CA LEU A 22 -3.30 10.08 4.92
C LEU A 22 -4.43 11.10 4.93
N ALA A 23 -5.07 11.33 6.07
CA ALA A 23 -6.12 12.33 6.20
C ALA A 23 -5.63 13.75 5.86
N ALA A 24 -4.33 14.01 6.00
CA ALA A 24 -3.73 15.29 5.62
C ALA A 24 -3.57 15.46 4.09
N HIS A 25 -3.79 14.39 3.32
CA HIS A 25 -3.64 14.39 1.87
C HIS A 25 -5.01 14.25 1.22
N GLY A 26 -5.61 15.38 0.86
CA GLY A 26 -7.01 15.44 0.41
C GLY A 26 -7.31 14.74 -0.90
N ASP A 27 -6.29 14.41 -1.69
CA ASP A 27 -6.44 13.67 -2.93
C ASP A 27 -6.42 12.14 -2.73
N ILE A 28 -6.12 11.66 -1.53
CA ILE A 28 -6.17 10.24 -1.19
C ILE A 28 -7.55 9.88 -0.66
N GLU A 29 -8.19 8.91 -1.31
CA GLU A 29 -9.46 8.35 -0.86
C GLU A 29 -9.24 6.90 -0.45
N ILE A 30 -9.38 6.60 0.84
CA ILE A 30 -9.24 5.22 1.35
C ILE A 30 -10.58 4.51 1.11
N ILE A 31 -10.57 3.56 0.18
CA ILE A 31 -11.81 2.87 -0.22
C ILE A 31 -12.01 1.53 0.50
N ASP A 32 -10.96 0.96 1.06
CA ASP A 32 -11.05 -0.27 1.84
C ASP A 32 -9.82 -0.45 2.71
N THR A 33 -9.97 -1.27 3.75
CA THR A 33 -8.87 -1.72 4.60
C THR A 33 -8.95 -3.23 4.75
N CYS A 34 -7.82 -3.91 4.68
CA CYS A 34 -7.76 -5.37 4.75
C CYS A 34 -6.73 -5.79 5.80
N THR A 35 -7.02 -6.88 6.52
CA THR A 35 -6.16 -7.38 7.59
C THR A 35 -5.44 -8.67 7.24
N ASN A 36 -5.64 -9.19 6.04
CA ASN A 36 -4.91 -10.37 5.56
C ASN A 36 -4.80 -10.35 4.04
N GLY A 37 -3.93 -11.22 3.52
CA GLY A 37 -3.62 -11.23 2.10
C GLY A 37 -4.77 -11.66 1.20
N ARG A 38 -5.60 -12.58 1.66
CA ARG A 38 -6.74 -13.06 0.86
C ARG A 38 -7.79 -11.98 0.69
N GLU A 39 -8.10 -11.26 1.78
CA GLU A 39 -8.99 -10.09 1.70
C GLU A 39 -8.43 -9.04 0.75
N ALA A 40 -7.11 -8.82 0.83
CA ALA A 40 -6.45 -7.83 -0.01
C ALA A 40 -6.62 -8.18 -1.50
N ILE A 41 -6.35 -9.42 -1.89
CA ILE A 41 -6.50 -9.86 -3.28
C ILE A 41 -7.95 -9.66 -3.75
N ARG A 42 -8.91 -10.07 -2.95
CA ARG A 42 -10.33 -9.93 -3.29
C ARG A 42 -10.73 -8.46 -3.44
N SER A 43 -10.31 -7.63 -2.50
CA SER A 43 -10.62 -6.21 -2.51
C SER A 43 -10.01 -5.49 -3.71
N ILE A 44 -8.75 -5.78 -4.01
CA ILE A 44 -8.06 -5.18 -5.15
C ILE A 44 -8.73 -5.57 -6.47
N LYS A 45 -9.09 -6.83 -6.63
CA LYS A 45 -9.80 -7.30 -7.83
C LYS A 45 -11.17 -6.65 -7.97
N THR A 46 -11.89 -6.49 -6.85
CA THR A 46 -13.23 -5.92 -6.85
C THR A 46 -13.23 -4.42 -7.10
N HIS A 47 -12.36 -3.68 -6.40
CA HIS A 47 -12.38 -2.22 -6.40
C HIS A 47 -11.46 -1.58 -7.43
N LYS A 48 -10.46 -2.30 -7.90
CA LYS A 48 -9.46 -1.81 -8.86
C LYS A 48 -8.88 -0.45 -8.41
N PRO A 49 -8.20 -0.41 -7.26
CA PRO A 49 -7.66 0.83 -6.73
C PRO A 49 -6.51 1.35 -7.57
N ASP A 50 -6.14 2.60 -7.33
CA ASP A 50 -4.96 3.20 -7.96
C ASP A 50 -3.70 2.89 -7.17
N LEU A 51 -3.83 2.76 -5.84
CA LEU A 51 -2.71 2.65 -4.91
C LEU A 51 -3.04 1.66 -3.80
N VAL A 52 -2.06 0.84 -3.44
CA VAL A 52 -2.18 -0.07 -2.29
C VAL A 52 -0.94 0.09 -1.40
N PHE A 53 -1.17 0.43 -0.14
CA PHE A 53 -0.15 0.34 0.90
C PHE A 53 -0.23 -1.05 1.51
N LEU A 54 0.86 -1.78 1.50
CA LEU A 54 0.87 -3.21 1.77
C LEU A 54 2.00 -3.58 2.72
N ASP A 55 1.64 -4.14 3.88
CA ASP A 55 2.64 -4.72 4.76
C ASP A 55 3.17 -6.03 4.18
N ILE A 56 4.47 -6.24 4.27
CA ILE A 56 5.10 -7.47 3.81
C ILE A 56 4.83 -8.61 4.78
N GLN A 57 4.96 -8.35 6.08
CA GLN A 57 4.91 -9.39 7.10
C GLN A 57 3.49 -9.55 7.65
N MET A 58 2.76 -10.49 7.07
CA MET A 58 1.43 -10.89 7.54
C MET A 58 1.42 -12.40 7.76
N PRO A 59 0.81 -12.90 8.85
CA PRO A 59 0.77 -14.34 9.12
C PRO A 59 0.15 -15.14 7.98
N GLY A 60 0.85 -16.16 7.55
CA GLY A 60 0.35 -17.13 6.58
C GLY A 60 0.29 -16.68 5.13
N PHE A 61 0.43 -15.39 4.85
CA PHE A 61 0.28 -14.87 3.49
C PHE A 61 0.90 -13.47 3.40
N ASP A 62 2.15 -13.38 3.00
CA ASP A 62 2.89 -12.12 3.01
C ASP A 62 2.53 -11.20 1.83
N GLY A 63 3.06 -9.96 1.88
CA GLY A 63 2.77 -8.96 0.87
C GLY A 63 3.22 -9.35 -0.53
N PHE A 64 4.29 -10.12 -0.67
CA PHE A 64 4.76 -10.58 -1.97
C PHE A 64 3.75 -11.55 -2.60
N SER A 65 3.12 -12.40 -1.79
CA SER A 65 2.09 -13.33 -2.24
C SER A 65 0.85 -12.61 -2.74
N VAL A 66 0.52 -11.46 -2.14
CA VAL A 66 -0.59 -10.62 -2.62
C VAL A 66 -0.31 -10.17 -4.06
N ILE A 67 0.89 -9.64 -4.32
CA ILE A 67 1.25 -9.18 -5.66
C ILE A 67 1.21 -10.34 -6.67
N GLN A 68 1.73 -11.51 -6.30
CA GLN A 68 1.67 -12.69 -7.15
C GLN A 68 0.23 -13.11 -7.49
N GLY A 69 -0.67 -13.00 -6.52
CA GLY A 69 -2.08 -13.34 -6.72
C GLY A 69 -2.82 -12.40 -7.66
N LEU A 70 -2.19 -11.29 -8.06
CA LEU A 70 -2.81 -10.27 -8.92
C LEU A 70 -2.23 -10.24 -10.33
N MET A 71 -1.43 -11.23 -10.71
CA MET A 71 -0.73 -11.20 -12.00
C MET A 71 -1.65 -11.19 -13.23
N GLU A 72 -2.89 -11.63 -13.08
CA GLU A 72 -3.86 -11.69 -14.17
C GLU A 72 -4.68 -10.41 -14.33
N VAL A 73 -4.50 -9.44 -13.47
CA VAL A 73 -5.24 -8.17 -13.52
C VAL A 73 -4.27 -7.01 -13.71
N GLU A 74 -4.77 -5.88 -14.19
CA GLU A 74 -3.98 -4.66 -14.26
C GLU A 74 -3.63 -4.25 -12.84
N PRO A 75 -2.33 -4.23 -12.48
CA PRO A 75 -1.94 -4.01 -11.10
C PRO A 75 -2.07 -2.54 -10.71
N PRO A 76 -2.48 -2.26 -9.46
CA PRO A 76 -2.33 -0.91 -8.91
C PRO A 76 -0.86 -0.62 -8.63
N LEU A 77 -0.55 0.61 -8.24
CA LEU A 77 0.77 0.91 -7.69
C LEU A 77 0.84 0.39 -6.26
N PHE A 78 1.93 -0.30 -5.94
CA PHE A 78 2.17 -0.84 -4.60
C PHE A 78 3.25 -0.06 -3.89
N VAL A 79 2.97 0.30 -2.64
CA VAL A 79 3.96 0.85 -1.71
C VAL A 79 4.00 -0.08 -0.52
N PHE A 80 5.16 -0.71 -0.28
CA PHE A 80 5.33 -1.54 0.91
C PHE A 80 5.52 -0.68 2.16
N VAL A 81 4.86 -1.07 3.24
CA VAL A 81 4.99 -0.43 4.56
C VAL A 81 5.32 -1.52 5.57
N THR A 82 6.52 -1.51 6.11
CA THR A 82 6.99 -2.62 6.94
C THR A 82 7.97 -2.17 8.03
N ALA A 83 8.10 -2.97 9.07
CA ALA A 83 9.10 -2.77 10.13
C ALA A 83 10.48 -3.34 9.76
N TYR A 84 10.61 -4.00 8.62
CA TYR A 84 11.82 -4.73 8.24
C TYR A 84 12.45 -4.12 6.99
N ASP A 85 13.72 -3.71 7.11
CA ASP A 85 14.45 -3.05 6.01
C ASP A 85 15.10 -4.01 5.02
N ASN A 86 15.26 -5.28 5.40
CA ASN A 86 15.92 -6.28 4.57
C ASN A 86 15.08 -6.80 3.39
N HIS A 87 13.88 -6.28 3.21
CA HIS A 87 12.98 -6.68 2.12
C HIS A 87 12.92 -5.66 0.99
N ALA A 88 13.62 -4.53 1.09
CA ALA A 88 13.47 -3.44 0.12
C ALA A 88 13.78 -3.87 -1.31
N LEU A 89 14.91 -4.57 -1.54
CA LEU A 89 15.28 -5.02 -2.88
C LEU A 89 14.24 -5.98 -3.45
N ARG A 90 13.78 -6.93 -2.65
CA ARG A 90 12.76 -7.88 -3.07
C ARG A 90 11.44 -7.19 -3.38
N GLY A 91 11.10 -6.12 -2.62
CA GLY A 91 9.92 -5.31 -2.88
C GLY A 91 9.94 -4.66 -4.25
N PHE A 92 11.06 -4.03 -4.60
CA PHE A 92 11.21 -3.40 -5.91
C PHE A 92 11.25 -4.44 -7.05
N GLU A 93 11.87 -5.58 -6.84
CA GLU A 93 11.85 -6.67 -7.80
C GLU A 93 10.46 -7.23 -8.03
N ALA A 94 9.61 -7.18 -7.00
CA ALA A 94 8.21 -7.61 -7.10
C ALA A 94 7.31 -6.56 -7.77
N GLY A 95 7.81 -5.35 -8.02
CA GLY A 95 7.09 -4.30 -8.72
C GLY A 95 6.55 -3.18 -7.85
N ALA A 96 6.92 -3.10 -6.57
CA ALA A 96 6.56 -1.97 -5.73
C ALA A 96 7.27 -0.71 -6.20
N VAL A 97 6.58 0.43 -6.14
CA VAL A 97 7.16 1.72 -6.53
C VAL A 97 7.89 2.41 -5.39
N ASP A 98 7.60 2.04 -4.16
CA ASP A 98 8.28 2.59 -2.98
C ASP A 98 8.23 1.63 -1.80
N TYR A 99 8.98 1.96 -0.76
CA TYR A 99 9.18 1.13 0.40
C TYR A 99 9.30 2.05 1.63
N LEU A 100 8.30 2.01 2.51
CA LEU A 100 8.25 2.86 3.69
C LEU A 100 8.52 2.03 4.94
N MET A 101 9.39 2.54 5.80
CA MET A 101 9.70 1.89 7.08
C MET A 101 8.74 2.35 8.18
N LYS A 102 8.30 1.43 9.02
CA LYS A 102 7.54 1.74 10.23
C LYS A 102 8.49 2.19 11.35
N PRO A 103 8.12 3.17 12.17
CA PRO A 103 6.92 3.99 12.05
C PRO A 103 7.03 4.94 10.85
N VAL A 104 5.96 5.07 10.09
CA VAL A 104 5.96 5.91 8.89
C VAL A 104 5.96 7.38 9.30
N GLU A 105 6.98 8.10 8.89
CA GLU A 105 7.08 9.55 9.14
C GLU A 105 6.28 10.30 8.08
N GLU A 106 5.61 11.37 8.50
CA GLU A 106 4.77 12.15 7.60
C GLU A 106 5.53 12.74 6.43
N GLU A 107 6.75 13.22 6.68
CA GLU A 107 7.60 13.78 5.63
C GLU A 107 7.96 12.73 4.59
N ARG A 108 8.32 11.52 5.03
CA ARG A 108 8.66 10.43 4.12
C ARG A 108 7.45 9.99 3.31
N LEU A 109 6.28 9.92 3.94
CA LEU A 109 5.03 9.62 3.24
C LEU A 109 4.70 10.69 2.19
N ALA A 110 4.82 11.95 2.56
CA ALA A 110 4.56 13.06 1.64
C ALA A 110 5.52 13.03 0.44
N ASP A 111 6.80 12.71 0.66
CA ASP A 111 7.78 12.57 -0.41
C ASP A 111 7.41 11.44 -1.36
N SER A 112 6.97 10.29 -0.83
CA SER A 112 6.54 9.15 -1.64
C SER A 112 5.34 9.51 -2.51
N LEU A 113 4.34 10.14 -1.92
CA LEU A 113 3.13 10.54 -2.64
C LEU A 113 3.46 11.57 -3.73
N ALA A 114 4.29 12.55 -3.43
CA ALA A 114 4.70 13.56 -4.39
C ALA A 114 5.48 12.96 -5.56
N SER A 115 6.36 12.00 -5.28
CA SER A 115 7.21 11.38 -6.31
C SER A 115 6.43 10.49 -7.27
N HIS A 116 5.42 9.78 -6.77
CA HIS A 116 4.75 8.73 -7.54
C HIS A 116 3.34 9.09 -7.99
N PHE A 117 2.69 10.05 -7.32
CA PHE A 117 1.26 10.33 -7.55
C PHE A 117 0.96 11.78 -7.94
N ALA A 118 1.86 12.73 -7.72
CA ALA A 118 1.62 14.13 -8.10
C ALA A 118 1.34 14.30 -9.60
N ARG A 119 1.93 13.45 -10.44
CA ARG A 119 1.71 13.46 -11.88
C ARG A 119 0.33 12.95 -12.25
N THR A 120 -0.22 12.03 -11.47
CA THR A 120 -1.52 11.42 -11.72
C THR A 120 -2.65 12.37 -11.35
N ALA A 121 -2.40 13.28 -10.43
CA ALA A 121 -3.39 14.26 -9.96
C ALA A 121 -3.58 15.45 -10.89
N ARG A 122 -2.82 15.52 -11.95
CA ARG A 122 -2.91 16.62 -12.94
C ARG A 122 -3.93 16.35 -14.01
#